data_d18fa090234352379ec1585b80137225
#
_entry.id   d18fa090234352379ec1585b80137225
#
_cell.length_a   1.000
_cell.length_b   1.000
_cell.length_c   1.000
_cell.angle_alpha   90.00
_cell.angle_beta   90.00
_cell.angle_gamma   90.00
#
_symmetry.space_group_name_H-M   'P 1'
#
loop_
_entity.id
_entity.type
_entity.pdbx_description
1 polymer ?
#
loop_
_entity_poly.entity_id
_entity_poly.type
_entity_poly.pdbx_seq_one_letter_code
_entity_poly.pdbx_strand_id
1 'polypeptide(L)'
;MRHKALCLLLVPLLLATACSRLTFVRPKMERKDGEQIAQDYSVKDSSEVKRRQSVQMMVSRSVQRLQAGDLETAEKEARAALKLAPDSADAETLLAVVADRRGQSEQAGQHYRRAAELAPAQGAMQNNYGTWLCANGFQAESLVWFDRAMQAPGYGTPEVAQANAGNCALATGQAERAERDLRQALSRDPSNATALGAMAELEFRRQQYLPARAFVERRLASGPASLAVLKLASQIEERLGDKAAASRYVQRIRAEFPDARDVTTGGNAGP
;
A
#
# COMPACT_ATOMS: atom_id res chain seq x y z
N MET A 1 1.13 -27.26 -58.56
CA MET A 1 0.27 -27.70 -57.47
C MET A 1 0.84 -28.89 -56.65
N ARG A 2 1.99 -29.50 -57.01
CA ARG A 2 2.58 -30.66 -56.31
C ARG A 2 3.42 -30.30 -55.09
N HIS A 3 3.92 -29.09 -54.96
CA HIS A 3 4.77 -28.70 -53.83
C HIS A 3 4.00 -28.26 -52.57
N LYS A 4 2.72 -27.85 -52.68
CA LYS A 4 1.89 -27.49 -51.52
C LYS A 4 1.37 -28.70 -50.73
N ALA A 5 1.25 -29.87 -51.39
CA ALA A 5 0.81 -31.09 -50.72
C ALA A 5 1.93 -31.75 -49.90
N LEU A 6 3.20 -31.53 -50.31
CA LEU A 6 4.36 -32.09 -49.63
C LEU A 6 4.66 -31.39 -48.26
N CYS A 7 4.42 -30.07 -48.18
CA CYS A 7 4.57 -29.34 -46.92
C CYS A 7 3.50 -29.68 -45.89
N LEU A 8 2.27 -30.03 -46.30
CA LEU A 8 1.20 -30.42 -45.39
C LEU A 8 1.38 -31.79 -44.76
N LEU A 9 2.16 -32.68 -45.37
CA LEU A 9 2.47 -33.99 -44.81
C LEU A 9 3.71 -33.98 -43.88
N LEU A 10 4.59 -33.00 -43.96
CA LEU A 10 5.78 -32.85 -43.13
C LEU A 10 5.49 -32.24 -41.76
N VAL A 11 4.44 -31.39 -41.63
CA VAL A 11 4.07 -30.73 -40.37
C VAL A 11 3.57 -31.74 -39.29
N PRO A 12 2.68 -32.72 -39.60
CA PRO A 12 2.27 -33.70 -38.61
C PRO A 12 3.40 -34.67 -38.22
N LEU A 13 4.37 -34.90 -39.12
CA LEU A 13 5.51 -35.80 -38.82
C LEU A 13 6.49 -35.17 -37.82
N LEU A 14 6.68 -33.85 -37.88
CA LEU A 14 7.51 -33.11 -36.89
C LEU A 14 6.84 -32.97 -35.51
N LEU A 15 5.52 -32.95 -35.45
CA LEU A 15 4.77 -32.93 -34.18
C LEU A 15 4.77 -34.31 -33.49
N ALA A 16 4.86 -35.39 -34.25
CA ALA A 16 4.92 -36.76 -33.67
C ALA A 16 6.26 -37.07 -32.98
N THR A 17 7.35 -36.40 -33.37
CA THR A 17 8.68 -36.62 -32.75
C THR A 17 8.90 -35.79 -31.47
N ALA A 18 8.08 -34.76 -31.21
CA ALA A 18 8.19 -33.90 -30.02
C ALA A 18 7.63 -34.59 -28.74
N CYS A 19 6.75 -35.59 -28.91
CA CYS A 19 6.14 -36.27 -27.74
C CYS A 19 6.99 -37.42 -27.15
N SER A 20 8.10 -37.82 -27.79
CA SER A 20 8.91 -38.96 -27.31
C SER A 20 9.95 -38.61 -26.24
N ARG A 21 10.07 -37.34 -25.85
CA ARG A 21 11.02 -36.87 -24.80
C ARG A 21 10.40 -36.63 -23.42
N LEU A 22 9.11 -36.85 -23.25
CA LEU A 22 8.50 -36.88 -21.93
C LEU A 22 8.71 -38.25 -21.32
N THR A 23 9.93 -38.53 -20.83
CA THR A 23 10.19 -39.64 -19.96
C THR A 23 9.54 -39.37 -18.61
N PHE A 24 8.30 -39.79 -18.45
CA PHE A 24 7.75 -39.98 -17.11
C PHE A 24 8.61 -41.04 -16.42
N VAL A 25 9.42 -40.58 -15.46
CA VAL A 25 10.08 -41.52 -14.54
C VAL A 25 8.97 -42.19 -13.74
N ARG A 26 8.53 -43.34 -14.18
CA ARG A 26 7.66 -44.19 -13.36
C ARG A 26 8.53 -44.74 -12.23
N PRO A 27 8.22 -44.47 -10.95
CA PRO A 27 8.93 -45.14 -9.86
C PRO A 27 8.77 -46.67 -10.05
N LYS A 28 9.87 -47.40 -9.98
CA LYS A 28 9.82 -48.88 -9.96
C LYS A 28 9.06 -49.28 -8.69
N MET A 29 7.81 -49.69 -8.87
CA MET A 29 7.05 -50.30 -7.79
C MET A 29 7.52 -51.74 -7.66
N GLU A 30 8.33 -52.06 -6.67
CA GLU A 30 8.57 -53.42 -6.26
C GLU A 30 7.34 -53.92 -5.50
N ARG A 31 6.62 -54.88 -6.13
CA ARG A 31 5.58 -55.65 -5.42
C ARG A 31 6.27 -56.67 -4.54
N LYS A 32 6.24 -56.52 -3.25
CA LYS A 32 6.44 -57.57 -2.27
C LYS A 32 5.10 -57.83 -1.60
N ASP A 33 4.62 -59.06 -1.75
CA ASP A 33 3.44 -59.63 -1.06
C ASP A 33 2.10 -58.82 -1.19
N GLY A 34 1.85 -58.24 -2.37
CA GLY A 34 0.54 -57.66 -2.67
C GLY A 34 0.28 -56.29 -2.02
N GLU A 35 1.13 -55.81 -1.17
CA GLU A 35 1.04 -54.47 -0.56
C GLU A 35 1.81 -53.44 -1.37
N GLN A 36 1.12 -52.41 -1.88
CA GLN A 36 1.72 -51.29 -2.57
C GLN A 36 2.31 -50.33 -1.54
N ILE A 37 3.57 -50.53 -1.16
CA ILE A 37 4.29 -49.56 -0.29
C ILE A 37 4.70 -48.38 -1.17
N ALA A 38 3.92 -47.28 -1.12
CA ALA A 38 4.38 -46.02 -1.64
C ALA A 38 5.61 -45.60 -0.81
N GLN A 39 6.74 -45.30 -1.49
CA GLN A 39 7.87 -44.70 -0.78
C GLN A 39 7.39 -43.39 -0.15
N ASP A 40 7.49 -43.32 1.17
CA ASP A 40 7.16 -42.14 1.92
C ASP A 40 8.28 -41.08 1.70
N TYR A 41 8.07 -40.17 0.74
CA TYR A 41 8.95 -39.05 0.51
C TYR A 41 8.70 -38.00 1.61
N SER A 42 9.16 -38.23 2.81
CA SER A 42 9.20 -37.20 3.83
C SER A 42 10.35 -36.25 3.54
N VAL A 43 10.09 -35.19 2.79
CA VAL A 43 11.02 -34.07 2.69
C VAL A 43 11.06 -33.41 4.06
N LYS A 44 12.11 -33.66 4.84
CA LYS A 44 12.34 -32.95 6.09
C LYS A 44 12.80 -31.52 5.74
N ASP A 45 11.95 -30.57 6.02
CA ASP A 45 12.33 -29.15 5.91
C ASP A 45 13.61 -28.88 6.69
N SER A 46 14.52 -28.15 6.07
CA SER A 46 15.74 -27.70 6.76
C SER A 46 15.39 -26.79 7.95
N SER A 47 16.30 -26.68 8.91
CA SER A 47 16.12 -25.76 10.05
C SER A 47 15.89 -24.32 9.59
N GLU A 48 16.51 -23.92 8.49
CA GLU A 48 16.37 -22.60 7.88
C GLU A 48 14.96 -22.39 7.30
N VAL A 49 14.41 -23.39 6.59
CA VAL A 49 13.03 -23.32 6.07
C VAL A 49 12.03 -23.21 7.21
N LYS A 50 12.19 -24.02 8.27
CA LYS A 50 11.33 -23.94 9.47
C LYS A 50 11.42 -22.58 10.15
N ARG A 51 12.61 -22.00 10.26
CA ARG A 51 12.82 -20.67 10.82
C ARG A 51 12.09 -19.61 9.99
N ARG A 52 12.24 -19.59 8.67
CA ARG A 52 11.52 -18.66 7.78
C ARG A 52 10.00 -18.79 7.88
N GLN A 53 9.49 -20.02 7.89
CA GLN A 53 8.06 -20.27 8.07
C GLN A 53 7.56 -19.74 9.42
N SER A 54 8.33 -19.94 10.50
CA SER A 54 7.98 -19.43 11.83
C SER A 54 7.94 -17.90 11.85
N VAL A 55 8.92 -17.23 11.25
CA VAL A 55 8.94 -15.76 11.12
C VAL A 55 7.72 -15.27 10.33
N GLN A 56 7.43 -15.90 9.19
CA GLN A 56 6.28 -15.54 8.35
C GLN A 56 4.95 -15.71 9.10
N MET A 57 4.80 -16.77 9.91
CA MET A 57 3.61 -16.96 10.74
C MET A 57 3.47 -15.89 11.81
N MET A 58 4.57 -15.50 12.48
CA MET A 58 4.56 -14.45 13.49
C MET A 58 4.20 -13.09 12.89
N VAL A 59 4.80 -12.73 11.74
CA VAL A 59 4.46 -11.54 10.97
C VAL A 59 2.98 -11.53 10.60
N SER A 60 2.46 -12.62 10.04
CA SER A 60 1.04 -12.72 9.67
C SER A 60 0.10 -12.59 10.88
N ARG A 61 0.44 -13.21 12.01
CA ARG A 61 -0.33 -13.05 13.26
C ARG A 61 -0.29 -11.63 13.78
N SER A 62 0.87 -10.98 13.74
CA SER A 62 1.00 -9.57 14.15
C SER A 62 0.09 -8.67 13.30
N VAL A 63 0.05 -8.88 11.97
CA VAL A 63 -0.88 -8.16 11.07
C VAL A 63 -2.33 -8.37 11.49
N GLN A 64 -2.75 -9.61 11.74
CA GLN A 64 -4.13 -9.91 12.18
C GLN A 64 -4.48 -9.23 13.50
N ARG A 65 -3.55 -9.23 14.45
CA ARG A 65 -3.73 -8.55 15.74
C ARG A 65 -3.84 -7.04 15.61
N LEU A 66 -3.01 -6.44 14.75
CA LEU A 66 -3.12 -5.01 14.40
C LEU A 66 -4.49 -4.67 13.81
N GLN A 67 -5.01 -5.50 12.90
CA GLN A 67 -6.34 -5.31 12.33
C GLN A 67 -7.47 -5.42 13.38
N ALA A 68 -7.29 -6.30 14.36
CA ALA A 68 -8.21 -6.45 15.49
C ALA A 68 -8.06 -5.37 16.58
N GLY A 69 -7.08 -4.45 16.46
CA GLY A 69 -6.78 -3.43 17.47
C GLY A 69 -6.00 -3.95 18.68
N ASP A 70 -5.59 -5.22 18.69
CA ASP A 70 -4.80 -5.83 19.77
C ASP A 70 -3.31 -5.49 19.61
N LEU A 71 -2.95 -4.29 20.05
CA LEU A 71 -1.59 -3.76 19.90
C LEU A 71 -0.55 -4.52 20.72
N GLU A 72 -0.96 -5.05 21.89
CA GLU A 72 -0.05 -5.77 22.79
C GLU A 72 0.40 -7.10 22.17
N THR A 73 -0.55 -7.90 21.70
CA THR A 73 -0.23 -9.17 21.04
C THR A 73 0.49 -8.95 19.72
N ALA A 74 0.11 -7.91 18.96
CA ALA A 74 0.80 -7.56 17.72
C ALA A 74 2.29 -7.26 17.95
N GLU A 75 2.60 -6.47 18.99
CA GLU A 75 4.00 -6.18 19.38
C GLU A 75 4.74 -7.44 19.79
N LYS A 76 4.12 -8.28 20.61
CA LYS A 76 4.72 -9.54 21.08
C LYS A 76 5.11 -10.44 19.91
N GLU A 77 4.21 -10.61 18.93
CA GLU A 77 4.47 -11.43 17.75
C GLU A 77 5.58 -10.81 16.87
N ALA A 78 5.56 -9.49 16.63
CA ALA A 78 6.60 -8.81 15.86
C ALA A 78 7.99 -8.92 16.54
N ARG A 79 8.06 -8.74 17.86
CA ARG A 79 9.31 -8.94 18.63
C ARG A 79 9.79 -10.39 18.59
N ALA A 80 8.86 -11.36 18.62
CA ALA A 80 9.21 -12.77 18.49
C ALA A 80 9.79 -13.08 17.10
N ALA A 81 9.25 -12.46 16.04
CA ALA A 81 9.81 -12.58 14.69
C ALA A 81 11.24 -12.02 14.62
N LEU A 82 11.53 -10.86 15.23
CA LEU A 82 12.88 -10.27 15.29
C LEU A 82 13.88 -11.11 16.08
N LYS A 83 13.43 -11.85 17.11
CA LYS A 83 14.33 -12.79 17.80
C LYS A 83 14.81 -13.93 16.90
N LEU A 84 13.99 -14.36 15.94
CA LEU A 84 14.36 -15.40 14.98
C LEU A 84 15.04 -14.84 13.72
N ALA A 85 14.69 -13.63 13.32
CA ALA A 85 15.24 -12.92 12.16
C ALA A 85 15.43 -11.43 12.50
N PRO A 86 16.61 -11.05 13.05
CA PRO A 86 16.90 -9.67 13.45
C PRO A 86 16.94 -8.67 12.29
N ASP A 87 16.95 -9.16 11.07
CA ASP A 87 16.95 -8.42 9.80
C ASP A 87 15.56 -8.38 9.12
N SER A 88 14.50 -8.76 9.82
CA SER A 88 13.15 -8.74 9.28
C SER A 88 12.59 -7.31 9.18
N ALA A 89 12.62 -6.73 7.98
CA ALA A 89 12.03 -5.42 7.71
C ALA A 89 10.50 -5.40 7.95
N ASP A 90 9.81 -6.50 7.68
CA ASP A 90 8.38 -6.64 7.96
C ASP A 90 8.08 -6.52 9.46
N ALA A 91 8.86 -7.19 10.30
CA ALA A 91 8.68 -7.14 11.74
C ALA A 91 9.00 -5.75 12.32
N GLU A 92 10.04 -5.07 11.81
CA GLU A 92 10.32 -3.67 12.14
C GLU A 92 9.16 -2.75 11.74
N THR A 93 8.60 -2.94 10.53
CA THR A 93 7.42 -2.17 10.09
C THR A 93 6.21 -2.38 11.00
N LEU A 94 5.97 -3.60 11.47
CA LEU A 94 4.88 -3.88 12.40
C LEU A 94 5.08 -3.20 13.76
N LEU A 95 6.31 -3.18 14.28
CA LEU A 95 6.64 -2.43 15.50
C LEU A 95 6.45 -0.92 15.31
N ALA A 96 6.83 -0.40 14.14
CA ALA A 96 6.57 0.99 13.79
C ALA A 96 5.08 1.33 13.84
N VAL A 97 4.24 0.51 13.21
CA VAL A 97 2.78 0.69 13.22
C VAL A 97 2.20 0.60 14.62
N VAL A 98 2.68 -0.32 15.46
CA VAL A 98 2.25 -0.41 16.86
C VAL A 98 2.60 0.87 17.63
N ALA A 99 3.84 1.35 17.50
CA ALA A 99 4.30 2.57 18.15
C ALA A 99 3.50 3.79 17.69
N ASP A 100 3.23 3.91 16.40
CA ASP A 100 2.42 4.98 15.80
C ASP A 100 1.00 5.00 16.39
N ARG A 101 0.34 3.85 16.48
CA ARG A 101 -1.00 3.74 17.06
C ARG A 101 -1.05 4.06 18.56
N ARG A 102 0.08 3.96 19.26
CA ARG A 102 0.24 4.36 20.67
C ARG A 102 0.64 5.83 20.83
N GLY A 103 0.83 6.57 19.74
CA GLY A 103 1.31 7.96 19.78
C GLY A 103 2.79 8.09 20.11
N GLN A 104 3.58 7.01 20.02
CA GLN A 104 5.02 6.95 20.28
C GLN A 104 5.78 7.29 18.98
N SER A 105 5.62 8.51 18.50
CA SER A 105 6.06 8.91 17.16
C SER A 105 7.56 8.71 16.93
N GLU A 106 8.42 9.09 17.87
CA GLU A 106 9.86 8.92 17.75
C GLU A 106 10.26 7.44 17.59
N GLN A 107 9.66 6.57 18.40
CA GLN A 107 9.91 5.14 18.35
C GLN A 107 9.42 4.54 17.02
N ALA A 108 8.24 4.99 16.54
CA ALA A 108 7.74 4.60 15.24
C ALA A 108 8.72 4.96 14.11
N GLY A 109 9.26 6.18 14.14
CA GLY A 109 10.25 6.63 13.16
C GLY A 109 11.54 5.81 13.15
N GLN A 110 12.05 5.43 14.33
CA GLN A 110 13.23 4.57 14.44
C GLN A 110 12.99 3.20 13.78
N HIS A 111 11.82 2.59 14.02
CA HIS A 111 11.46 1.31 13.43
C HIS A 111 11.20 1.41 11.93
N TYR A 112 10.48 2.45 11.43
CA TYR A 112 10.30 2.67 9.99
C TYR A 112 11.62 2.87 9.27
N ARG A 113 12.51 3.69 9.83
CA ARG A 113 13.86 3.89 9.29
C ARG A 113 14.62 2.58 9.20
N ARG A 114 14.61 1.80 10.28
CA ARG A 114 15.28 0.51 10.32
C ARG A 114 14.76 -0.46 9.27
N ALA A 115 13.43 -0.53 9.08
CA ALA A 115 12.82 -1.33 8.04
C ALA A 115 13.30 -0.92 6.64
N ALA A 116 13.33 0.39 6.35
CA ALA A 116 13.78 0.91 5.06
C ALA A 116 15.28 0.65 4.80
N GLU A 117 16.12 0.69 5.84
CA GLU A 117 17.55 0.37 5.76
C GLU A 117 17.80 -1.14 5.55
N LEU A 118 17.01 -2.01 6.17
CA LEU A 118 17.11 -3.47 6.03
C LEU A 118 16.68 -3.97 4.66
N ALA A 119 15.74 -3.29 4.03
CA ALA A 119 15.15 -3.72 2.75
C ALA A 119 15.16 -2.59 1.70
N PRO A 120 16.34 -2.11 1.27
CA PRO A 120 16.46 -0.96 0.37
C PRO A 120 15.91 -1.21 -1.04
N ALA A 121 15.69 -2.47 -1.41
CA ALA A 121 15.04 -2.84 -2.67
C ALA A 121 13.50 -2.92 -2.56
N GLN A 122 12.95 -2.83 -1.36
CA GLN A 122 11.50 -2.91 -1.13
C GLN A 122 10.88 -1.51 -1.03
N GLY A 123 10.32 -1.01 -2.12
CA GLY A 123 9.73 0.33 -2.19
C GLY A 123 8.65 0.61 -1.13
N ALA A 124 7.94 -0.43 -0.68
CA ALA A 124 6.94 -0.29 0.39
C ALA A 124 7.57 0.20 1.70
N MET A 125 8.74 -0.31 2.10
CA MET A 125 9.44 0.09 3.33
C MET A 125 9.88 1.55 3.25
N GLN A 126 10.41 1.95 2.09
CA GLN A 126 10.80 3.34 1.82
C GLN A 126 9.61 4.29 1.82
N ASN A 127 8.49 3.87 1.20
CA ASN A 127 7.25 4.64 1.21
C ASN A 127 6.71 4.81 2.64
N ASN A 128 6.73 3.77 3.46
CA ASN A 128 6.26 3.85 4.84
C ASN A 128 7.10 4.84 5.67
N TYR A 129 8.43 4.79 5.56
CA TYR A 129 9.29 5.75 6.23
C TYR A 129 9.10 7.17 5.70
N GLY A 130 8.99 7.35 4.37
CA GLY A 130 8.65 8.64 3.77
C GLY A 130 7.32 9.21 4.29
N THR A 131 6.30 8.36 4.46
CA THR A 131 4.99 8.77 5.00
C THR A 131 5.13 9.27 6.45
N TRP A 132 5.87 8.53 7.27
CA TRP A 132 6.13 8.95 8.64
C TRP A 132 6.90 10.27 8.69
N LEU A 133 7.95 10.44 7.91
CA LEU A 133 8.73 11.69 7.82
C LEU A 133 7.85 12.89 7.45
N CYS A 134 6.99 12.72 6.44
CA CYS A 134 6.09 13.78 6.01
C CYS A 134 5.13 14.21 7.13
N ALA A 135 4.54 13.25 7.84
CA ALA A 135 3.61 13.50 8.93
C ALA A 135 4.28 14.16 10.17
N ASN A 136 5.59 13.96 10.35
CA ASN A 136 6.33 14.43 11.51
C ASN A 136 7.23 15.66 11.25
N GLY A 137 7.00 16.40 10.17
CA GLY A 137 7.69 17.67 9.92
C GLY A 137 9.00 17.56 9.12
N PHE A 138 9.35 16.38 8.61
CA PHE A 138 10.56 16.13 7.82
C PHE A 138 10.26 16.01 6.32
N GLN A 139 9.45 16.94 5.80
CA GLN A 139 8.88 16.85 4.44
C GLN A 139 9.96 16.79 3.35
N ALA A 140 11.03 17.57 3.46
CA ALA A 140 12.10 17.58 2.47
C ALA A 140 12.79 16.21 2.37
N GLU A 141 13.04 15.56 3.52
CA GLU A 141 13.61 14.23 3.57
C GLU A 141 12.61 13.19 3.06
N SER A 142 11.32 13.32 3.41
CA SER A 142 10.29 12.38 2.97
C SER A 142 10.21 12.26 1.45
N LEU A 143 10.36 13.37 0.73
CA LEU A 143 10.33 13.39 -0.73
C LEU A 143 11.46 12.55 -1.35
N VAL A 144 12.64 12.54 -0.73
CA VAL A 144 13.75 11.69 -1.16
C VAL A 144 13.42 10.20 -1.00
N TRP A 145 12.75 9.85 0.10
CA TRP A 145 12.36 8.45 0.36
C TRP A 145 11.24 7.98 -0.58
N PHE A 146 10.28 8.84 -0.90
CA PHE A 146 9.28 8.52 -1.91
C PHE A 146 9.91 8.35 -3.30
N ASP A 147 10.87 9.21 -3.69
CA ASP A 147 11.59 9.08 -4.96
C ASP A 147 12.34 7.73 -5.04
N ARG A 148 12.98 7.31 -3.94
CA ARG A 148 13.62 5.98 -3.85
C ARG A 148 12.60 4.85 -3.95
N ALA A 149 11.46 4.96 -3.26
CA ALA A 149 10.40 3.96 -3.32
C ALA A 149 9.90 3.75 -4.75
N MET A 150 9.68 4.83 -5.50
CA MET A 150 9.24 4.75 -6.90
C MET A 150 10.29 4.13 -7.85
N GLN A 151 11.57 4.21 -7.50
CA GLN A 151 12.67 3.62 -8.27
C GLN A 151 13.00 2.19 -7.84
N ALA A 152 12.42 1.69 -6.74
CA ALA A 152 12.72 0.36 -6.23
C ALA A 152 12.26 -0.72 -7.23
N PRO A 153 13.15 -1.69 -7.57
CA PRO A 153 12.82 -2.75 -8.52
C PRO A 153 11.62 -3.58 -8.06
N GLY A 154 10.63 -3.77 -8.93
CA GLY A 154 9.48 -4.62 -8.62
C GLY A 154 8.49 -4.05 -7.58
N TYR A 155 8.58 -2.76 -7.24
CA TYR A 155 7.58 -2.13 -6.40
C TYR A 155 6.21 -2.13 -7.08
N GLY A 156 5.29 -2.94 -6.55
CA GLY A 156 4.00 -3.22 -7.20
C GLY A 156 2.99 -2.07 -7.18
N THR A 157 3.20 -1.05 -6.34
CA THR A 157 2.26 0.08 -6.13
C THR A 157 2.97 1.44 -6.14
N PRO A 158 3.74 1.78 -7.20
CA PRO A 158 4.48 3.04 -7.24
C PRO A 158 3.56 4.28 -7.23
N GLU A 159 2.29 4.14 -7.67
CA GLU A 159 1.27 5.19 -7.59
C GLU A 159 0.93 5.58 -6.15
N VAL A 160 1.08 4.68 -5.17
CA VAL A 160 0.88 4.99 -3.75
C VAL A 160 1.99 5.92 -3.25
N ALA A 161 3.27 5.60 -3.52
CA ALA A 161 4.39 6.46 -3.17
C ALA A 161 4.30 7.82 -3.88
N GLN A 162 3.84 7.81 -5.12
CA GLN A 162 3.66 9.01 -5.91
C GLN A 162 2.55 9.92 -5.37
N ALA A 163 1.41 9.35 -4.98
CA ALA A 163 0.33 10.09 -4.31
C ALA A 163 0.79 10.69 -2.98
N ASN A 164 1.56 9.93 -2.18
CA ASN A 164 2.11 10.40 -0.92
C ASN A 164 3.15 11.51 -1.14
N ALA A 165 4.03 11.38 -2.14
CA ALA A 165 4.99 12.42 -2.52
C ALA A 165 4.27 13.72 -2.92
N GLY A 166 3.24 13.62 -3.76
CA GLY A 166 2.45 14.77 -4.19
C GLY A 166 1.71 15.45 -3.05
N ASN A 167 1.11 14.66 -2.15
CA ASN A 167 0.46 15.21 -0.95
C ASN A 167 1.45 15.91 -0.01
N CYS A 168 2.64 15.33 0.17
CA CYS A 168 3.69 15.93 0.98
C CYS A 168 4.27 17.21 0.34
N ALA A 169 4.47 17.21 -0.98
CA ALA A 169 4.90 18.38 -1.73
C ALA A 169 3.89 19.54 -1.61
N LEU A 170 2.58 19.22 -1.62
CA LEU A 170 1.52 20.23 -1.41
C LEU A 170 1.61 20.86 -0.01
N ALA A 171 1.92 20.08 1.02
CA ALA A 171 2.09 20.57 2.38
C ALA A 171 3.28 21.55 2.52
N THR A 172 4.29 21.44 1.65
CA THR A 172 5.47 22.33 1.62
C THR A 172 5.37 23.47 0.60
N GLY A 173 4.20 23.63 -0.04
CA GLY A 173 3.98 24.67 -1.04
C GLY A 173 4.64 24.40 -2.41
N GLN A 174 5.14 23.19 -2.67
CA GLN A 174 5.71 22.78 -3.95
C GLN A 174 4.58 22.39 -4.93
N ALA A 175 3.76 23.36 -5.33
CA ALA A 175 2.51 23.12 -6.06
C ALA A 175 2.72 22.41 -7.41
N GLU A 176 3.78 22.74 -8.14
CA GLU A 176 4.08 22.13 -9.45
C GLU A 176 4.50 20.66 -9.29
N ARG A 177 5.32 20.37 -8.27
CA ARG A 177 5.67 18.97 -7.94
C ARG A 177 4.43 18.19 -7.49
N ALA A 178 3.64 18.77 -6.60
CA ALA A 178 2.41 18.16 -6.12
C ALA A 178 1.49 17.79 -7.28
N GLU A 179 1.20 18.73 -8.17
CA GLU A 179 0.34 18.49 -9.32
C GLU A 179 0.85 17.37 -10.23
N ARG A 180 2.13 17.43 -10.59
CA ARG A 180 2.77 16.41 -11.44
C ARG A 180 2.64 15.02 -10.82
N ASP A 181 3.04 14.88 -9.55
CA ASP A 181 3.08 13.59 -8.87
C ASP A 181 1.66 13.04 -8.64
N LEU A 182 0.70 13.90 -8.26
CA LEU A 182 -0.70 13.51 -8.08
C LEU A 182 -1.37 13.10 -9.40
N ARG A 183 -1.16 13.84 -10.50
CA ARG A 183 -1.69 13.47 -11.82
C ARG A 183 -1.13 12.14 -12.31
N GLN A 184 0.15 11.90 -12.08
CA GLN A 184 0.78 10.64 -12.46
C GLN A 184 0.26 9.48 -11.60
N ALA A 185 0.02 9.68 -10.30
CA ALA A 185 -0.64 8.69 -9.46
C ALA A 185 -2.05 8.35 -9.99
N LEU A 186 -2.85 9.37 -10.30
CA LEU A 186 -4.21 9.22 -10.84
C LEU A 186 -4.26 8.61 -12.25
N SER A 187 -3.20 8.71 -13.03
CA SER A 187 -3.12 8.05 -14.34
C SER A 187 -2.99 6.53 -14.22
N ARG A 188 -2.43 6.03 -13.12
CA ARG A 188 -2.26 4.60 -12.83
C ARG A 188 -3.41 4.05 -12.00
N ASP A 189 -3.84 4.81 -10.98
CA ASP A 189 -4.99 4.50 -10.13
C ASP A 189 -5.94 5.71 -10.08
N PRO A 190 -6.95 5.76 -10.97
CA PRO A 190 -7.93 6.86 -11.02
C PRO A 190 -8.79 7.00 -9.75
N SER A 191 -8.78 5.99 -8.88
CA SER A 191 -9.52 5.96 -7.62
C SER A 191 -8.67 6.22 -6.39
N ASN A 192 -7.37 6.52 -6.55
CA ASN A 192 -6.45 6.76 -5.45
C ASN A 192 -6.93 7.87 -4.53
N ALA A 193 -7.35 7.48 -3.33
CA ALA A 193 -8.01 8.38 -2.38
C ALA A 193 -7.09 9.53 -1.91
N THR A 194 -5.80 9.26 -1.71
CA THR A 194 -4.80 10.26 -1.32
C THR A 194 -4.63 11.28 -2.44
N ALA A 195 -4.44 10.81 -3.66
CA ALA A 195 -4.22 11.69 -4.81
C ALA A 195 -5.47 12.54 -5.12
N LEU A 196 -6.67 11.96 -5.05
CA LEU A 196 -7.92 12.70 -5.26
C LEU A 196 -8.11 13.78 -4.19
N GLY A 197 -7.86 13.47 -2.91
CA GLY A 197 -7.97 14.42 -1.83
C GLY A 197 -6.97 15.57 -1.94
N ALA A 198 -5.71 15.24 -2.24
CA ALA A 198 -4.65 16.24 -2.42
C ALA A 198 -4.87 17.13 -3.68
N MET A 199 -5.40 16.57 -4.79
CA MET A 199 -5.80 17.37 -5.96
C MET A 199 -6.94 18.31 -5.63
N ALA A 200 -7.95 17.88 -4.88
CA ALA A 200 -9.03 18.74 -4.43
C ALA A 200 -8.51 19.93 -3.61
N GLU A 201 -7.58 19.68 -2.68
CA GLU A 201 -6.93 20.71 -1.87
C GLU A 201 -6.07 21.65 -2.72
N LEU A 202 -5.29 21.12 -3.68
CA LEU A 202 -4.47 21.93 -4.59
C LEU A 202 -5.32 22.88 -5.41
N GLU A 203 -6.40 22.40 -6.02
CA GLU A 203 -7.31 23.19 -6.84
C GLU A 203 -8.06 24.22 -5.98
N PHE A 204 -8.44 23.87 -4.76
CA PHE A 204 -9.04 24.80 -3.80
C PHE A 204 -8.11 25.96 -3.44
N ARG A 205 -6.83 25.67 -3.14
CA ARG A 205 -5.81 26.71 -2.87
C ARG A 205 -5.58 27.62 -4.06
N ARG A 206 -5.70 27.10 -5.28
CA ARG A 206 -5.65 27.87 -6.53
C ARG A 206 -6.95 28.63 -6.83
N GLN A 207 -7.95 28.57 -5.96
CA GLN A 207 -9.27 29.15 -6.15
C GLN A 207 -10.05 28.56 -7.36
N GLN A 208 -9.63 27.38 -7.82
CA GLN A 208 -10.29 26.63 -8.90
C GLN A 208 -11.38 25.72 -8.30
N TYR A 209 -12.48 26.36 -7.83
CA TYR A 209 -13.47 25.66 -6.99
C TYR A 209 -14.27 24.58 -7.75
N LEU A 210 -14.55 24.76 -9.06
CA LEU A 210 -15.22 23.73 -9.85
C LEU A 210 -14.36 22.47 -10.06
N PRO A 211 -13.08 22.57 -10.47
CA PRO A 211 -12.17 21.43 -10.44
C PRO A 211 -12.03 20.81 -9.05
N ALA A 212 -11.92 21.61 -7.99
CA ALA A 212 -11.83 21.11 -6.62
C ALA A 212 -13.07 20.28 -6.23
N ARG A 213 -14.29 20.72 -6.60
CA ARG A 213 -15.53 19.97 -6.43
C ARG A 213 -15.45 18.62 -7.13
N ALA A 214 -15.04 18.58 -8.38
CA ALA A 214 -14.95 17.33 -9.14
C ALA A 214 -14.00 16.31 -8.49
N PHE A 215 -12.86 16.76 -7.96
CA PHE A 215 -11.93 15.89 -7.25
C PHE A 215 -12.47 15.42 -5.90
N VAL A 216 -13.11 16.29 -5.12
CA VAL A 216 -13.67 15.91 -3.82
C VAL A 216 -14.83 14.92 -3.96
N GLU A 217 -15.68 15.09 -4.96
CA GLU A 217 -16.76 14.13 -5.25
C GLU A 217 -16.22 12.74 -5.62
N ARG A 218 -15.20 12.70 -6.50
CA ARG A 218 -14.51 11.44 -6.82
C ARG A 218 -13.86 10.82 -5.58
N ARG A 219 -13.24 11.63 -4.71
CA ARG A 219 -12.66 11.16 -3.44
C ARG A 219 -13.73 10.54 -2.53
N LEU A 220 -14.89 11.17 -2.40
CA LEU A 220 -15.99 10.66 -1.60
C LEU A 220 -16.63 9.39 -2.18
N ALA A 221 -16.57 9.22 -3.49
CA ALA A 221 -17.02 8.00 -4.17
C ALA A 221 -16.01 6.84 -4.07
N SER A 222 -14.72 7.12 -3.85
CA SER A 222 -13.64 6.11 -3.81
C SER A 222 -13.51 5.37 -2.47
N GLY A 223 -14.20 5.78 -1.42
CA GLY A 223 -14.12 5.13 -0.11
C GLY A 223 -14.68 5.98 1.03
N PRO A 224 -14.50 5.54 2.28
CA PRO A 224 -15.02 6.25 3.45
C PRO A 224 -14.56 7.72 3.48
N ALA A 225 -15.47 8.59 3.86
CA ALA A 225 -15.18 10.00 4.04
C ALA A 225 -14.28 10.20 5.27
N SER A 226 -13.31 11.12 5.18
CA SER A 226 -12.62 11.64 6.36
C SER A 226 -13.17 13.01 6.73
N LEU A 227 -13.00 13.38 7.99
CA LEU A 227 -13.39 14.70 8.47
C LEU A 227 -12.78 15.83 7.61
N ALA A 228 -11.50 15.71 7.25
CA ALA A 228 -10.80 16.70 6.43
C ALA A 228 -11.44 16.86 5.03
N VAL A 229 -11.79 15.73 4.39
CA VAL A 229 -12.44 15.75 3.07
C VAL A 229 -13.84 16.37 3.13
N LEU A 230 -14.63 16.07 4.15
CA LEU A 230 -15.97 16.67 4.31
C LEU A 230 -15.89 18.17 4.61
N LYS A 231 -14.90 18.60 5.41
CA LYS A 231 -14.64 20.03 5.64
C LYS A 231 -14.27 20.76 4.35
N LEU A 232 -13.34 20.19 3.58
CA LEU A 232 -12.94 20.75 2.29
C LEU A 232 -14.13 20.81 1.32
N ALA A 233 -14.97 19.77 1.26
CA ALA A 233 -16.18 19.75 0.46
C ALA A 233 -17.14 20.90 0.84
N SER A 234 -17.39 21.10 2.14
CA SER A 234 -18.22 22.21 2.62
C SER A 234 -17.66 23.57 2.21
N GLN A 235 -16.35 23.77 2.38
CA GLN A 235 -15.68 25.03 2.02
C GLN A 235 -15.74 25.29 0.50
N ILE A 236 -15.56 24.27 -0.32
CA ILE A 236 -15.69 24.38 -1.79
C ILE A 236 -17.10 24.86 -2.16
N GLU A 237 -18.14 24.26 -1.58
CA GLU A 237 -19.52 24.64 -1.87
C GLU A 237 -19.85 26.05 -1.40
N GLU A 238 -19.34 26.47 -0.25
CA GLU A 238 -19.45 27.84 0.22
C GLU A 238 -18.84 28.85 -0.76
N ARG A 239 -17.66 28.52 -1.31
CA ARG A 239 -16.98 29.38 -2.31
C ARG A 239 -17.71 29.41 -3.65
N LEU A 240 -18.43 28.34 -4.00
CA LEU A 240 -19.28 28.27 -5.18
C LEU A 240 -20.66 28.92 -4.97
N GLY A 241 -21.01 29.29 -3.74
CA GLY A 241 -22.30 29.89 -3.39
C GLY A 241 -23.44 28.87 -3.16
N ASP A 242 -23.16 27.58 -3.21
CA ASP A 242 -24.15 26.53 -2.93
C ASP A 242 -24.25 26.24 -1.43
N LYS A 243 -24.91 27.13 -0.72
CA LYS A 243 -25.13 27.02 0.73
C LYS A 243 -25.87 25.74 1.14
N ALA A 244 -26.75 25.21 0.26
CA ALA A 244 -27.50 24.00 0.54
C ALA A 244 -26.58 22.78 0.50
N ALA A 245 -25.69 22.67 -0.49
CA ALA A 245 -24.68 21.64 -0.55
C ALA A 245 -23.69 21.72 0.63
N ALA A 246 -23.19 22.91 0.95
CA ALA A 246 -22.30 23.15 2.10
C ALA A 246 -22.96 22.64 3.40
N SER A 247 -24.22 23.00 3.64
CA SER A 247 -24.97 22.55 4.82
C SER A 247 -25.12 21.01 4.89
N ARG A 248 -25.30 20.33 3.76
CA ARG A 248 -25.35 18.85 3.71
C ARG A 248 -24.03 18.23 4.20
N TYR A 249 -22.89 18.78 3.80
CA TYR A 249 -21.58 18.30 4.27
C TYR A 249 -21.38 18.57 5.77
N VAL A 250 -21.82 19.72 6.27
CA VAL A 250 -21.79 20.01 7.73
C VAL A 250 -22.67 19.01 8.51
N GLN A 251 -23.83 18.67 8.00
CA GLN A 251 -24.70 17.65 8.61
C GLN A 251 -24.05 16.27 8.63
N ARG A 252 -23.37 15.88 7.54
CA ARG A 252 -22.58 14.65 7.50
C ARG A 252 -21.46 14.65 8.51
N ILE A 253 -20.71 15.74 8.66
CA ILE A 253 -19.66 15.88 9.69
C ILE A 253 -20.24 15.63 11.08
N ARG A 254 -21.39 16.23 11.41
CA ARG A 254 -22.03 16.05 12.72
C ARG A 254 -22.50 14.61 12.97
N ALA A 255 -22.95 13.92 11.94
CA ALA A 255 -23.43 12.55 12.03
C ALA A 255 -22.29 11.52 12.08
N GLU A 256 -21.29 11.67 11.19
CA GLU A 256 -20.21 10.70 11.03
C GLU A 256 -19.04 10.94 12.01
N PHE A 257 -18.87 12.19 12.50
CA PHE A 257 -17.78 12.60 13.38
C PHE A 257 -18.32 13.40 14.59
N PRO A 258 -19.09 12.80 15.48
CA PRO A 258 -19.75 13.53 16.59
C PRO A 258 -18.79 14.25 17.53
N ASP A 259 -17.57 13.72 17.72
CA ASP A 259 -16.54 14.30 18.58
C ASP A 259 -15.86 15.55 17.96
N ALA A 260 -16.10 15.81 16.67
CA ALA A 260 -15.54 16.98 15.97
C ALA A 260 -16.42 18.25 16.09
N ARG A 261 -17.39 18.29 16.99
CA ARG A 261 -18.41 19.37 17.09
C ARG A 261 -17.83 20.75 17.37
N ASP A 262 -16.68 20.85 18.03
CA ASP A 262 -16.08 22.14 18.42
C ASP A 262 -15.31 22.85 17.31
N VAL A 263 -15.17 22.24 16.13
CA VAL A 263 -14.33 22.78 15.06
C VAL A 263 -15.13 23.62 14.05
N THR A 264 -16.46 23.57 14.10
CA THR A 264 -17.33 24.29 13.13
C THR A 264 -17.72 25.70 13.58
N THR A 265 -17.40 26.12 14.80
CA THR A 265 -17.78 27.44 15.36
C THR A 265 -16.62 28.44 15.46
N GLY A 266 -15.40 28.05 15.06
CA GLY A 266 -14.19 28.88 15.20
C GLY A 266 -13.88 29.80 14.00
N GLY A 267 -14.85 30.27 13.26
CA GLY A 267 -14.69 31.13 12.09
C GLY A 267 -15.11 32.60 12.31
N ASN A 268 -15.00 33.14 13.53
CA ASN A 268 -15.17 34.58 13.78
C ASN A 268 -14.29 35.01 14.94
N ALA A 269 -13.04 35.27 14.68
CA ALA A 269 -12.20 36.14 15.47
C ALA A 269 -11.46 37.07 14.49
N GLY A 270 -12.09 38.17 14.05
CA GLY A 270 -11.41 39.40 13.70
C GLY A 270 -11.44 40.33 14.94
N PRO A 271 -10.86 41.50 14.91
CA PRO A 271 -10.28 42.23 13.82
C PRO A 271 -8.77 42.18 13.76
#